data_bbaa02912bdc77b637d6b44b5951ca0f
#
_entry.id   bbaa02912bdc77b637d6b44b5951ca0f
#
_cell.length_a   1.000
_cell.length_b   1.000
_cell.length_c   1.000
_cell.angle_alpha   90.00
_cell.angle_beta   90.00
_cell.angle_gamma   90.00
#
_symmetry.space_group_name_H-M   'P 1'
#
loop_
_entity.id
_entity.type
_entity.pdbx_description
1 polymer ?
#
loop_
_entity_poly.entity_id
_entity_poly.type
_entity_poly.pdbx_seq_one_letter_code
_entity_poly.pdbx_strand_id
1 'polypeptide(L)'
;MIKKIKYVIIVMLIIANVICSSSIEAAEISRVNNVRTREVTKTFKTIKDASLATTKLKYIAGYKISWKKQKKVEGYNVYVYYPATKNWKKIKTTKKNYFTLTNCFQGEKVKIKIRAYKKINGNNVYGQFSKVKSIKIKKALYSRTKWGKIKKPFTDRIASEKAFELQNEYRKSAGSDKIKWSENLYNVCLERAKQISKNYSHNGWYETTMKVLSKTYKIDDEFIWIKEGDSEYGINYASGENILNGAYSYKEAMKQWKRSNAHYNNLTLKSHVKGAIACYKSKGDYYWVALFADADIDKLLEEKCKK
;
A
#
# COMPACT_ATOMS: atom_id res chain seq x y z
N MET A 1 46.08 -17.02 -24.78
CA MET A 1 44.83 -16.37 -25.23
C MET A 1 43.72 -17.36 -25.57
N ILE A 2 43.95 -18.39 -26.34
CA ILE A 2 42.94 -19.40 -26.81
C ILE A 2 42.25 -20.16 -25.65
N LYS A 3 42.95 -20.52 -24.55
CA LYS A 3 42.32 -21.21 -23.40
C LYS A 3 41.30 -20.34 -22.65
N LYS A 4 41.50 -19.01 -22.50
CA LYS A 4 40.55 -18.11 -21.85
C LYS A 4 39.29 -17.90 -22.70
N ILE A 5 39.41 -17.84 -24.02
CA ILE A 5 38.28 -17.71 -24.94
C ILE A 5 37.38 -18.96 -24.89
N LYS A 6 37.97 -20.19 -24.86
CA LYS A 6 37.18 -21.43 -24.72
C LYS A 6 36.40 -21.47 -23.39
N TYR A 7 36.97 -20.98 -22.30
CA TYR A 7 36.29 -20.96 -20.99
C TYR A 7 35.11 -19.97 -20.99
N VAL A 8 35.26 -18.78 -21.61
CA VAL A 8 34.17 -17.78 -21.71
C VAL A 8 33.03 -18.30 -22.61
N ILE A 9 33.34 -18.99 -23.70
CA ILE A 9 32.34 -19.59 -24.59
C ILE A 9 31.58 -20.72 -23.88
N ILE A 10 32.28 -21.59 -23.12
CA ILE A 10 31.63 -22.65 -22.34
C ILE A 10 30.72 -22.06 -21.25
N VAL A 11 31.16 -21.04 -20.54
CA VAL A 11 30.33 -20.35 -19.53
C VAL A 11 29.12 -19.68 -20.14
N MET A 12 29.27 -19.00 -21.31
CA MET A 12 28.13 -18.43 -22.02
C MET A 12 27.16 -19.49 -22.55
N LEU A 13 27.65 -20.64 -23.03
CA LEU A 13 26.78 -21.74 -23.45
C LEU A 13 26.06 -22.40 -22.27
N ILE A 14 26.68 -22.51 -21.10
CA ILE A 14 26.00 -22.98 -19.88
C ILE A 14 24.94 -22.00 -19.42
N ILE A 15 25.26 -20.71 -19.41
CA ILE A 15 24.27 -19.64 -19.06
C ILE A 15 23.12 -19.62 -20.06
N ALA A 16 23.39 -19.72 -21.36
CA ALA A 16 22.36 -19.77 -22.40
C ALA A 16 21.47 -21.01 -22.26
N ASN A 17 22.03 -22.19 -21.96
CA ASN A 17 21.24 -23.40 -21.73
C ASN A 17 20.42 -23.33 -20.44
N VAL A 18 20.93 -22.73 -19.36
CA VAL A 18 20.16 -22.52 -18.12
C VAL A 18 19.03 -21.52 -18.33
N ILE A 19 19.27 -20.45 -19.09
CA ILE A 19 18.22 -19.47 -19.42
C ILE A 19 17.19 -20.10 -20.37
N CYS A 20 17.62 -20.90 -21.35
CA CYS A 20 16.71 -21.55 -22.30
C CYS A 20 15.88 -22.64 -21.61
N SER A 21 16.46 -23.47 -20.74
CA SER A 21 15.73 -24.49 -19.99
C SER A 21 14.74 -23.87 -19.00
N SER A 22 15.11 -22.78 -18.31
CA SER A 22 14.20 -22.09 -17.40
C SER A 22 13.03 -21.41 -18.13
N SER A 23 13.24 -20.92 -19.35
CA SER A 23 12.18 -20.33 -20.18
C SER A 23 11.27 -21.40 -20.79
N ILE A 24 11.78 -22.57 -21.19
CA ILE A 24 10.97 -23.72 -21.67
C ILE A 24 10.14 -24.27 -20.52
N GLU A 25 10.70 -24.45 -19.33
CA GLU A 25 9.96 -24.93 -18.16
C GLU A 25 8.95 -23.90 -17.61
N ALA A 26 9.21 -22.61 -17.77
CA ALA A 26 8.24 -21.55 -17.48
C ALA A 26 7.05 -21.58 -18.46
N ALA A 27 7.27 -21.97 -19.72
CA ALA A 27 6.23 -22.13 -20.71
C ALA A 27 5.27 -23.30 -20.37
N GLU A 28 5.69 -24.30 -19.61
CA GLU A 28 4.82 -25.38 -19.12
C GLU A 28 3.83 -24.94 -18.02
N ILE A 29 4.08 -23.82 -17.31
CA ILE A 29 3.15 -23.31 -16.33
C ILE A 29 2.10 -22.46 -17.03
N SER A 30 0.95 -23.05 -17.29
CA SER A 30 -0.13 -22.39 -18.00
C SER A 30 -0.60 -21.14 -17.25
N ARG A 31 -1.17 -20.18 -18.00
CA ARG A 31 -1.80 -18.99 -17.45
C ARG A 31 -2.90 -19.38 -16.47
N VAL A 32 -2.99 -18.66 -15.34
CA VAL A 32 -4.12 -18.82 -14.41
C VAL A 32 -5.40 -18.30 -15.07
N ASN A 33 -6.38 -19.19 -15.21
CA ASN A 33 -7.64 -18.93 -15.89
C ASN A 33 -8.84 -19.02 -14.94
N ASN A 34 -10.01 -18.60 -15.42
CA ASN A 34 -11.29 -18.67 -14.69
C ASN A 34 -11.25 -17.95 -13.34
N VAL A 35 -10.65 -16.74 -13.30
CA VAL A 35 -10.65 -15.92 -12.10
C VAL A 35 -12.06 -15.41 -11.81
N ARG A 36 -12.68 -15.92 -10.75
CA ARG A 36 -14.04 -15.58 -10.28
C ARG A 36 -13.98 -14.86 -8.96
N THR A 37 -15.01 -14.06 -8.69
CA THR A 37 -15.17 -13.34 -7.43
C THR A 37 -16.54 -13.61 -6.84
N ARG A 38 -16.59 -13.84 -5.53
CA ARG A 38 -17.81 -14.02 -4.76
C ARG A 38 -17.74 -13.21 -3.47
N GLU A 39 -18.82 -12.57 -3.10
CA GLU A 39 -18.96 -11.90 -1.82
C GLU A 39 -18.89 -12.92 -0.67
N VAL A 40 -18.16 -12.55 0.37
CA VAL A 40 -18.15 -13.27 1.65
C VAL A 40 -18.97 -12.45 2.62
N THR A 41 -20.17 -12.94 2.94
CA THR A 41 -21.06 -12.29 3.89
C THR A 41 -20.91 -12.89 5.27
N LYS A 42 -21.06 -12.06 6.29
CA LYS A 42 -21.16 -12.46 7.70
C LYS A 42 -22.40 -11.85 8.33
N THR A 43 -22.88 -12.44 9.39
CA THR A 43 -24.02 -11.96 10.16
C THR A 43 -23.52 -11.46 11.51
N PHE A 44 -23.95 -10.30 11.94
CA PHE A 44 -23.80 -9.84 13.31
C PHE A 44 -24.93 -10.38 14.17
N LYS A 45 -24.60 -10.78 15.38
CA LYS A 45 -25.55 -10.73 16.49
C LYS A 45 -25.50 -9.29 17.02
N THR A 46 -26.61 -8.59 16.97
CA THR A 46 -26.71 -7.24 17.53
C THR A 46 -26.33 -7.26 18.99
N ILE A 47 -25.58 -6.24 19.41
CA ILE A 47 -25.44 -5.88 20.82
C ILE A 47 -26.85 -5.53 21.28
N LYS A 48 -27.26 -6.09 22.42
CA LYS A 48 -28.49 -5.73 23.12
C LYS A 48 -28.44 -4.24 23.45
N ASP A 49 -28.94 -3.42 22.56
CA ASP A 49 -29.44 -2.11 22.89
C ASP A 49 -30.92 -2.29 23.11
N ALA A 50 -31.41 -1.90 24.28
CA ALA A 50 -32.74 -2.21 24.77
C ALA A 50 -33.91 -1.65 23.91
N SER A 51 -33.58 -0.93 22.83
CA SER A 51 -34.55 -0.29 21.95
C SER A 51 -34.60 -0.84 20.52
N LEU A 52 -33.75 -1.77 20.13
CA LEU A 52 -33.74 -2.32 18.78
C LEU A 52 -33.93 -3.84 18.82
N ALA A 53 -35.08 -4.28 18.36
CA ALA A 53 -35.38 -5.68 18.11
C ALA A 53 -34.22 -6.39 17.40
N THR A 54 -33.89 -7.60 17.83
CA THR A 54 -32.80 -8.45 17.37
C THR A 54 -32.83 -8.68 15.85
N THR A 55 -32.40 -7.73 15.06
CA THR A 55 -32.21 -7.90 13.62
C THR A 55 -30.82 -8.46 13.36
N LYS A 56 -30.76 -9.66 12.80
CA LYS A 56 -29.52 -10.25 12.28
C LYS A 56 -29.06 -9.43 11.08
N LEU A 57 -28.08 -8.57 11.25
CA LEU A 57 -27.55 -7.74 10.18
C LEU A 57 -26.48 -8.51 9.37
N LYS A 58 -26.68 -8.58 8.06
CA LYS A 58 -25.78 -9.24 7.13
C LYS A 58 -24.87 -8.21 6.47
N TYR A 59 -23.57 -8.42 6.48
CA TYR A 59 -22.61 -7.52 5.86
C TYR A 59 -21.59 -8.24 4.98
N ILE A 60 -21.00 -7.54 4.01
CA ILE A 60 -19.93 -8.07 3.18
C ILE A 60 -18.61 -7.96 3.94
N ALA A 61 -18.06 -9.10 4.36
CA ALA A 61 -16.79 -9.16 5.08
C ALA A 61 -15.56 -9.21 4.16
N GLY A 62 -15.76 -9.40 2.86
CA GLY A 62 -14.70 -9.48 1.86
C GLY A 62 -15.17 -10.11 0.55
N TYR A 63 -14.22 -10.36 -0.32
CA TYR A 63 -14.43 -11.01 -1.62
C TYR A 63 -13.53 -12.23 -1.74
N LYS A 64 -14.10 -13.41 -1.88
CA LYS A 64 -13.36 -14.62 -2.24
C LYS A 64 -13.05 -14.57 -3.73
N ILE A 65 -11.77 -14.50 -4.05
CA ILE A 65 -11.24 -14.61 -5.39
C ILE A 65 -10.77 -16.04 -5.57
N SER A 66 -11.27 -16.75 -6.59
CA SER A 66 -10.93 -18.12 -6.88
C SER A 66 -10.59 -18.29 -8.36
N TRP A 67 -9.83 -19.32 -8.69
CA TRP A 67 -9.41 -19.64 -10.04
C TRP A 67 -9.34 -21.15 -10.26
N LYS A 68 -9.21 -21.60 -11.50
CA LYS A 68 -9.05 -23.04 -11.80
C LYS A 68 -7.73 -23.53 -11.21
N LYS A 69 -7.79 -24.55 -10.36
CA LYS A 69 -6.60 -25.22 -9.81
C LYS A 69 -5.77 -25.80 -10.93
N GLN A 70 -4.47 -25.55 -10.89
CA GLN A 70 -3.54 -26.13 -11.84
C GLN A 70 -2.83 -27.34 -11.21
N LYS A 71 -2.54 -28.32 -12.02
CA LYS A 71 -1.69 -29.47 -11.64
C LYS A 71 -0.22 -29.05 -11.74
N LYS A 72 0.67 -29.75 -11.05
CA LYS A 72 2.12 -29.56 -11.12
C LYS A 72 2.61 -28.13 -10.78
N VAL A 73 1.89 -27.39 -9.94
CA VAL A 73 2.30 -26.08 -9.40
C VAL A 73 2.35 -26.14 -7.88
N GLU A 74 3.29 -25.44 -7.27
CA GLU A 74 3.40 -25.36 -5.81
C GLU A 74 2.46 -24.33 -5.20
N GLY A 75 2.13 -23.31 -5.95
CA GLY A 75 1.23 -22.29 -5.47
C GLY A 75 1.01 -21.13 -6.42
N TYR A 76 0.47 -20.06 -5.87
CA TYR A 76 0.03 -18.89 -6.59
C TYR A 76 0.47 -17.63 -5.87
N ASN A 77 0.89 -16.63 -6.64
CA ASN A 77 1.12 -15.28 -6.18
C ASN A 77 -0.01 -14.38 -6.65
N VAL A 78 -0.62 -13.66 -5.72
CA VAL A 78 -1.69 -12.69 -5.96
C VAL A 78 -1.10 -11.29 -5.90
N TYR A 79 -1.39 -10.49 -6.91
CA TYR A 79 -0.92 -9.10 -7.04
C TYR A 79 -2.10 -8.15 -7.11
N VAL A 80 -1.94 -6.99 -6.48
CA VAL A 80 -2.86 -5.86 -6.54
C VAL A 80 -2.15 -4.68 -7.18
N TYR A 81 -2.89 -3.94 -8.01
CA TYR A 81 -2.41 -2.70 -8.61
C TYR A 81 -2.55 -1.55 -7.62
N TYR A 82 -1.47 -0.82 -7.43
CA TYR A 82 -1.42 0.38 -6.61
C TYR A 82 -1.35 1.61 -7.50
N PRO A 83 -2.40 2.48 -7.49
CA PRO A 83 -2.50 3.57 -8.45
C PRO A 83 -1.45 4.67 -8.25
N ALA A 84 -1.14 5.07 -7.03
CA ALA A 84 -0.18 6.15 -6.77
C ALA A 84 1.24 5.82 -7.27
N THR A 85 1.68 4.59 -7.09
CA THR A 85 2.98 4.11 -7.58
C THR A 85 2.90 3.55 -9.00
N LYS A 86 1.70 3.47 -9.58
CA LYS A 86 1.42 2.83 -10.89
C LYS A 86 1.99 1.42 -10.99
N ASN A 87 2.06 0.71 -9.88
CA ASN A 87 2.79 -0.55 -9.77
C ASN A 87 1.92 -1.72 -9.28
N TRP A 88 2.35 -2.93 -9.61
CA TRP A 88 1.74 -4.17 -9.13
C TRP A 88 2.55 -4.73 -7.97
N LYS A 89 1.95 -4.81 -6.79
CA LYS A 89 2.61 -5.41 -5.62
C LYS A 89 2.01 -6.79 -5.30
N LYS A 90 2.87 -7.74 -4.98
CA LYS A 90 2.47 -9.05 -4.49
C LYS A 90 1.93 -8.91 -3.08
N ILE A 91 0.66 -9.28 -2.87
CA ILE A 91 -0.01 -9.18 -1.57
C ILE A 91 -0.19 -10.53 -0.87
N LYS A 92 -0.11 -11.63 -1.62
CA LYS A 92 -0.27 -12.97 -1.05
C LYS A 92 0.44 -14.03 -1.89
N THR A 93 1.03 -14.99 -1.20
CA THR A 93 1.41 -16.29 -1.74
C THR A 93 0.50 -17.35 -1.09
N THR A 94 -0.03 -18.30 -1.85
CA THR A 94 -0.96 -19.33 -1.35
C THR A 94 -0.84 -20.62 -2.16
N LYS A 95 -0.95 -21.76 -1.49
CA LYS A 95 -1.10 -23.09 -2.15
C LYS A 95 -2.53 -23.36 -2.56
N LYS A 96 -3.51 -22.60 -2.01
CA LYS A 96 -4.92 -22.73 -2.33
C LYS A 96 -5.23 -22.01 -3.65
N ASN A 97 -6.18 -22.51 -4.42
CA ASN A 97 -6.67 -21.86 -5.63
C ASN A 97 -7.70 -20.76 -5.34
N TYR A 98 -7.61 -20.16 -4.18
CA TYR A 98 -8.41 -19.00 -3.79
C TYR A 98 -7.67 -18.14 -2.77
N PHE A 99 -8.14 -16.91 -2.68
CA PHE A 99 -7.72 -15.91 -1.70
C PHE A 99 -8.94 -15.07 -1.31
N THR A 100 -9.02 -14.63 -0.07
CA THR A 100 -10.09 -13.73 0.37
C THR A 100 -9.52 -12.33 0.55
N LEU A 101 -9.96 -11.42 -0.30
CA LEU A 101 -9.67 -10.00 -0.18
C LEU A 101 -10.60 -9.42 0.89
N THR A 102 -10.00 -8.96 1.97
CA THR A 102 -10.68 -8.30 3.07
C THR A 102 -10.30 -6.83 3.18
N ASN A 103 -10.23 -6.08 3.98
CA ASN A 103 -9.56 -4.76 4.14
C ASN A 103 -9.62 -3.88 2.88
N CYS A 104 -10.80 -3.70 2.32
CA CYS A 104 -11.04 -2.79 1.22
C CYS A 104 -12.15 -1.82 1.59
N PHE A 105 -12.00 -0.55 1.19
CA PHE A 105 -13.03 0.43 1.38
C PHE A 105 -14.19 0.22 0.43
N GLN A 106 -15.35 0.56 0.90
CA GLN A 106 -16.58 0.47 0.13
C GLN A 106 -16.59 1.46 -1.03
N GLY A 107 -17.09 1.00 -2.17
CA GLY A 107 -17.14 1.79 -3.41
C GLY A 107 -15.84 1.80 -4.20
N GLU A 108 -14.78 1.22 -3.66
CA GLU A 108 -13.49 1.14 -4.32
C GLU A 108 -13.46 0.14 -5.47
N LYS A 109 -12.61 0.42 -6.47
CA LYS A 109 -12.31 -0.52 -7.57
C LYS A 109 -10.90 -1.06 -7.38
N VAL A 110 -10.80 -2.37 -7.14
CA VAL A 110 -9.52 -3.06 -6.94
C VAL A 110 -9.21 -3.87 -8.20
N LYS A 111 -7.99 -3.73 -8.73
CA LYS A 111 -7.47 -4.55 -9.85
C LYS A 111 -6.52 -5.61 -9.29
N ILE A 112 -6.72 -6.86 -9.70
CA ILE A 112 -5.88 -7.98 -9.31
C ILE A 112 -5.44 -8.79 -10.51
N LYS A 113 -4.27 -9.44 -10.39
CA LYS A 113 -3.80 -10.48 -11.29
C LYS A 113 -3.08 -11.57 -10.48
N ILE A 114 -3.04 -12.76 -11.03
CA ILE A 114 -2.53 -13.95 -10.35
C ILE A 114 -1.59 -14.69 -11.30
N ARG A 115 -0.51 -15.25 -10.79
CA ARG A 115 0.31 -16.21 -11.51
C ARG A 115 0.64 -17.41 -10.65
N ALA A 116 0.76 -18.55 -11.26
CA ALA A 116 1.23 -19.77 -10.62
C ALA A 116 2.76 -19.78 -10.56
N TYR A 117 3.31 -20.61 -9.67
CA TYR A 117 4.74 -20.90 -9.61
C TYR A 117 4.99 -22.36 -9.24
N LYS A 118 6.12 -22.89 -9.66
CA LYS A 118 6.71 -24.12 -9.18
C LYS A 118 8.17 -23.86 -8.79
N LYS A 119 8.76 -24.74 -8.01
CA LYS A 119 10.20 -24.72 -7.75
C LYS A 119 10.90 -25.68 -8.69
N ILE A 120 12.01 -25.23 -9.26
CA ILE A 120 12.90 -26.03 -10.09
C ILE A 120 14.31 -25.75 -9.58
N ASN A 121 15.01 -26.78 -9.16
CA ASN A 121 16.36 -26.67 -8.60
C ASN A 121 16.45 -25.60 -7.49
N GLY A 122 15.46 -25.58 -6.59
CA GLY A 122 15.39 -24.60 -5.49
C GLY A 122 14.82 -23.21 -5.87
N ASN A 123 14.79 -22.85 -7.15
CA ASN A 123 14.37 -21.55 -7.65
C ASN A 123 12.88 -21.50 -8.02
N ASN A 124 12.23 -20.38 -7.76
CA ASN A 124 10.86 -20.18 -8.17
C ASN A 124 10.79 -19.84 -9.67
N VAL A 125 10.13 -20.68 -10.44
CA VAL A 125 9.76 -20.44 -11.83
C VAL A 125 8.29 -20.06 -11.91
N TYR A 126 7.97 -19.03 -12.68
CA TYR A 126 6.65 -18.41 -12.69
C TYR A 126 5.97 -18.55 -14.05
N GLY A 127 4.72 -18.93 -14.05
CA GLY A 127 3.85 -18.88 -15.22
C GLY A 127 3.38 -17.46 -15.56
N GLN A 128 2.70 -17.36 -16.68
CA GLN A 128 2.10 -16.11 -17.14
C GLN A 128 1.03 -15.61 -16.16
N PHE A 129 0.88 -14.30 -16.06
CA PHE A 129 -0.20 -13.69 -15.27
C PHE A 129 -1.57 -13.98 -15.89
N SER A 130 -2.57 -14.15 -15.02
CA SER A 130 -3.99 -14.12 -15.44
C SER A 130 -4.34 -12.80 -16.14
N LYS A 131 -5.44 -12.80 -16.89
CA LYS A 131 -6.10 -11.54 -17.24
C LYS A 131 -6.39 -10.74 -15.96
N VAL A 132 -6.31 -9.40 -16.03
CA VAL A 132 -6.61 -8.52 -14.90
C VAL A 132 -8.09 -8.63 -14.55
N LYS A 133 -8.38 -8.90 -13.28
CA LYS A 133 -9.73 -8.89 -12.73
C LYS A 133 -9.97 -7.60 -11.94
N SER A 134 -10.97 -6.81 -12.36
CA SER A 134 -11.44 -5.65 -11.59
C SER A 134 -12.59 -6.06 -10.69
N ILE A 135 -12.54 -5.62 -9.44
CA ILE A 135 -13.55 -5.88 -8.40
C ILE A 135 -14.05 -4.53 -7.89
N LYS A 136 -15.31 -4.22 -8.10
CA LYS A 136 -15.96 -3.07 -7.46
C LYS A 136 -16.42 -3.51 -6.07
N ILE A 137 -15.85 -2.91 -5.03
CA ILE A 137 -16.23 -3.18 -3.65
C ILE A 137 -17.58 -2.52 -3.39
N LYS A 138 -18.60 -3.32 -3.15
CA LYS A 138 -19.94 -2.81 -2.88
C LYS A 138 -19.96 -2.06 -1.56
N LYS A 139 -20.80 -1.05 -1.46
CA LYS A 139 -21.13 -0.43 -0.19
C LYS A 139 -21.81 -1.50 0.69
N ALA A 140 -21.30 -1.75 1.87
CA ALA A 140 -22.03 -2.55 2.84
C ALA A 140 -23.24 -1.76 3.30
N LEU A 141 -24.32 -2.44 3.61
CA LEU A 141 -25.54 -1.81 4.17
C LEU A 141 -25.26 -1.04 5.46
N TYR A 142 -24.18 -1.39 6.15
CA TYR A 142 -23.72 -0.76 7.38
C TYR A 142 -22.22 -0.44 7.28
N SER A 143 -21.94 0.83 7.04
CA SER A 143 -20.56 1.33 6.95
C SER A 143 -19.96 1.69 8.30
N ARG A 144 -20.77 1.73 9.34
CA ARG A 144 -20.32 2.16 10.67
C ARG A 144 -19.83 0.99 11.50
N THR A 145 -18.61 1.06 11.87
CA THR A 145 -17.92 0.16 12.78
C THR A 145 -18.41 0.22 14.22
N LYS A 146 -19.24 1.18 14.57
CA LYS A 146 -19.99 1.19 15.84
C LYS A 146 -20.71 -0.13 16.07
N TRP A 147 -21.02 -0.87 15.01
CA TRP A 147 -21.77 -2.11 15.00
C TRP A 147 -20.97 -3.35 14.60
N GLY A 148 -19.70 -3.18 14.24
CA GLY A 148 -18.81 -4.27 13.80
C GLY A 148 -17.48 -4.21 14.52
N LYS A 149 -17.29 -5.02 15.56
CA LYS A 149 -15.96 -5.18 16.18
C LYS A 149 -14.97 -5.62 15.11
N ILE A 150 -14.06 -4.75 14.72
CA ILE A 150 -12.89 -5.12 13.95
C ILE A 150 -11.99 -5.91 14.89
N LYS A 151 -11.93 -7.21 14.66
CA LYS A 151 -11.14 -8.10 15.52
C LYS A 151 -9.65 -7.80 15.48
N LYS A 152 -9.15 -7.28 14.34
CA LYS A 152 -7.74 -6.95 14.15
C LYS A 152 -7.61 -5.59 13.46
N PRO A 153 -6.77 -4.70 13.97
CA PRO A 153 -6.41 -3.49 13.26
C PRO A 153 -5.76 -3.81 11.89
N PHE A 154 -5.94 -2.93 10.92
CA PHE A 154 -5.29 -3.07 9.61
C PHE A 154 -5.10 -1.72 8.92
N THR A 155 -4.26 -1.70 7.91
CA THR A 155 -4.04 -0.57 7.03
C THR A 155 -4.69 -0.82 5.68
N ASP A 156 -5.14 0.23 5.00
CA ASP A 156 -5.64 0.14 3.63
C ASP A 156 -4.76 0.96 2.68
N ARG A 157 -3.82 0.27 2.06
CA ARG A 157 -2.85 0.86 1.16
C ARG A 157 -3.50 1.47 -0.08
N ILE A 158 -4.48 0.79 -0.67
CA ILE A 158 -5.15 1.26 -1.88
C ILE A 158 -5.92 2.54 -1.62
N ALA A 159 -6.62 2.62 -0.49
CA ALA A 159 -7.33 3.83 -0.11
C ALA A 159 -6.38 4.98 0.19
N SER A 160 -5.25 4.70 0.83
CA SER A 160 -4.19 5.68 1.10
C SER A 160 -3.66 6.29 -0.20
N GLU A 161 -3.32 5.47 -1.19
CA GLU A 161 -2.84 5.93 -2.49
C GLU A 161 -3.88 6.72 -3.27
N LYS A 162 -5.17 6.34 -3.16
CA LYS A 162 -6.27 7.11 -3.79
C LYS A 162 -6.53 8.44 -3.10
N ALA A 163 -6.35 8.50 -1.78
CA ALA A 163 -6.37 9.79 -1.08
C ALA A 163 -5.27 10.71 -1.60
N PHE A 164 -4.08 10.17 -1.81
CA PHE A 164 -2.95 10.91 -2.34
C PHE A 164 -3.15 11.34 -3.82
N GLU A 165 -3.75 10.51 -4.66
CA GLU A 165 -4.16 10.92 -6.01
C GLU A 165 -5.14 12.11 -5.96
N LEU A 166 -6.16 12.04 -5.08
CA LEU A 166 -7.14 13.11 -4.92
C LEU A 166 -6.51 14.39 -4.33
N GLN A 167 -5.52 14.27 -3.45
CA GLN A 167 -4.72 15.41 -3.02
C GLN A 167 -4.05 16.09 -4.20
N ASN A 168 -3.42 15.35 -5.09
CA ASN A 168 -2.78 15.91 -6.29
C ASN A 168 -3.79 16.57 -7.25
N GLU A 169 -5.04 16.13 -7.26
CA GLU A 169 -6.12 16.83 -7.97
C GLU A 169 -6.44 18.17 -7.27
N TYR A 170 -6.46 18.21 -5.93
CA TYR A 170 -6.67 19.46 -5.18
C TYR A 170 -5.52 20.44 -5.38
N ARG A 171 -4.28 19.96 -5.38
CA ARG A 171 -3.09 20.78 -5.66
C ARG A 171 -3.18 21.43 -7.03
N LYS A 172 -3.50 20.65 -8.07
CA LYS A 172 -3.71 21.19 -9.41
C LYS A 172 -4.79 22.27 -9.42
N SER A 173 -5.90 22.06 -8.71
CA SER A 173 -7.01 23.04 -8.63
C SER A 173 -6.62 24.31 -7.87
N ALA A 174 -5.63 24.24 -6.98
CA ALA A 174 -5.08 25.37 -6.23
C ALA A 174 -3.88 26.04 -6.91
N GLY A 175 -3.50 25.63 -8.12
CA GLY A 175 -2.33 26.16 -8.82
C GLY A 175 -0.99 25.73 -8.24
N SER A 176 -0.95 24.57 -7.59
CA SER A 176 0.26 23.94 -7.04
C SER A 176 0.65 22.71 -7.86
N ASP A 177 1.95 22.45 -7.97
CA ASP A 177 2.45 21.27 -8.67
C ASP A 177 2.09 19.98 -7.93
N LYS A 178 1.97 18.89 -8.68
CA LYS A 178 1.80 17.55 -8.11
C LYS A 178 3.05 17.14 -7.37
N ILE A 179 2.87 16.59 -6.18
CA ILE A 179 3.95 15.99 -5.41
C ILE A 179 4.06 14.49 -5.69
N LYS A 180 5.24 13.94 -5.43
CA LYS A 180 5.52 12.50 -5.61
C LYS A 180 5.26 11.74 -4.30
N TRP A 181 4.82 10.50 -4.44
CA TRP A 181 4.68 9.58 -3.31
C TRP A 181 6.03 9.21 -2.72
N SER A 182 6.15 9.29 -1.39
CA SER A 182 7.29 8.78 -0.64
C SER A 182 6.89 7.52 0.13
N GLU A 183 7.64 6.44 -0.07
CA GLU A 183 7.43 5.20 0.69
C GLU A 183 7.91 5.34 2.13
N ASN A 184 8.96 6.14 2.34
CA ASN A 184 9.48 6.43 3.66
C ASN A 184 8.45 7.21 4.49
N LEU A 185 7.88 8.28 3.94
CA LEU A 185 6.81 9.03 4.61
C LEU A 185 5.55 8.16 4.80
N TYR A 186 5.24 7.25 3.88
CA TYR A 186 4.11 6.34 4.07
C TYR A 186 4.30 5.45 5.31
N ASN A 187 5.50 4.92 5.53
CA ASN A 187 5.80 4.12 6.71
C ASN A 187 5.67 4.95 8.00
N VAL A 188 6.10 6.21 7.96
CA VAL A 188 5.89 7.15 9.08
C VAL A 188 4.39 7.40 9.30
N CYS A 189 3.62 7.72 8.25
CA CYS A 189 2.17 7.93 8.32
C CYS A 189 1.45 6.72 8.94
N LEU A 190 1.89 5.48 8.64
CA LEU A 190 1.32 4.27 9.24
C LEU A 190 1.52 4.21 10.74
N GLU A 191 2.72 4.49 11.23
CA GLU A 191 3.00 4.50 12.68
C GLU A 191 2.27 5.66 13.37
N ARG A 192 2.21 6.82 12.74
CA ARG A 192 1.43 7.96 13.24
C ARG A 192 -0.06 7.63 13.33
N ALA A 193 -0.63 7.00 12.29
CA ALA A 193 -2.03 6.59 12.29
C ALA A 193 -2.34 5.58 13.41
N LYS A 194 -1.40 4.70 13.76
CA LYS A 194 -1.50 3.82 14.93
C LYS A 194 -1.39 4.61 16.24
N GLN A 195 -0.51 5.60 16.32
CA GLN A 195 -0.32 6.43 17.50
C GLN A 195 -1.57 7.27 17.78
N ILE A 196 -2.09 8.01 16.79
CA ILE A 196 -3.32 8.82 16.95
C ILE A 196 -4.56 7.97 17.21
N SER A 197 -4.56 6.68 16.88
CA SER A 197 -5.64 5.76 17.26
C SER A 197 -5.70 5.47 18.77
N LYS A 198 -4.65 5.79 19.50
CA LYS A 198 -4.54 5.65 20.95
C LYS A 198 -4.66 7.01 21.65
N ASN A 199 -4.01 8.01 21.10
CA ASN A 199 -4.01 9.38 21.59
C ASN A 199 -4.07 10.35 20.38
N TYR A 200 -5.24 10.96 20.15
CA TYR A 200 -5.48 11.84 19.00
C TYR A 200 -4.87 13.21 19.26
N SER A 201 -3.66 13.42 18.78
CA SER A 201 -2.87 14.65 18.95
C SER A 201 -1.83 14.79 17.85
N HIS A 202 -1.41 16.00 17.56
CA HIS A 202 -0.22 16.29 16.74
C HIS A 202 1.10 15.99 17.49
N ASN A 203 1.07 15.90 18.80
CA ASN A 203 2.27 15.62 19.58
C ASN A 203 2.89 14.26 19.18
N GLY A 204 4.21 14.22 19.10
CA GLY A 204 4.96 13.00 18.81
C GLY A 204 5.07 12.62 17.33
N TRP A 205 4.66 13.49 16.39
CA TRP A 205 4.82 13.18 14.96
C TRP A 205 6.28 13.20 14.54
N TYR A 206 7.03 14.12 15.11
CA TYR A 206 8.44 14.29 14.88
C TYR A 206 9.23 13.05 15.38
N GLU A 207 9.09 12.70 16.65
CA GLU A 207 9.74 11.54 17.27
C GLU A 207 9.36 10.24 16.55
N THR A 208 8.13 10.15 16.07
CA THR A 208 7.70 9.00 15.26
C THR A 208 8.41 8.97 13.92
N THR A 209 8.64 10.14 13.30
CA THR A 209 9.38 10.25 12.04
C THR A 209 10.81 9.74 12.21
N MET A 210 11.52 10.25 13.20
CA MET A 210 12.88 9.84 13.54
C MET A 210 12.94 8.32 13.82
N LYS A 211 12.09 7.83 14.69
CA LYS A 211 12.01 6.40 15.06
C LYS A 211 11.76 5.47 13.88
N VAL A 212 10.95 5.88 12.94
CA VAL A 212 10.62 5.03 11.77
C VAL A 212 11.76 5.04 10.77
N LEU A 213 12.31 6.21 10.46
CA LEU A 213 13.39 6.35 9.49
C LEU A 213 14.70 5.74 9.98
N SER A 214 15.01 5.86 11.27
CA SER A 214 16.22 5.28 11.87
C SER A 214 16.30 3.76 11.80
N LYS A 215 15.22 3.07 11.48
CA LYS A 215 15.26 1.62 11.23
C LYS A 215 16.01 1.26 9.96
N THR A 216 16.02 2.15 8.98
CA THR A 216 16.63 1.93 7.66
C THR A 216 17.84 2.82 7.43
N TYR A 217 17.82 4.02 7.96
CA TYR A 217 18.81 5.07 7.72
C TYR A 217 19.55 5.43 9.00
N LYS A 218 20.77 5.96 8.84
CA LYS A 218 21.52 6.57 9.94
C LYS A 218 20.96 7.99 10.16
N ILE A 219 20.21 8.18 11.22
CA ILE A 219 19.54 9.42 11.57
C ILE A 219 20.21 9.93 12.86
N ASP A 220 21.07 10.91 12.71
CA ASP A 220 21.88 11.44 13.81
C ASP A 220 21.38 12.81 14.27
N ASP A 221 20.55 13.50 13.48
CA ASP A 221 20.05 14.83 13.73
C ASP A 221 18.57 14.98 13.35
N GLU A 222 17.96 16.08 13.75
CA GLU A 222 16.61 16.51 13.40
C GLU A 222 16.46 16.85 11.91
N PHE A 223 17.56 17.18 11.25
CA PHE A 223 17.63 17.63 9.87
C PHE A 223 18.59 16.77 9.05
N ILE A 224 18.33 16.73 7.75
CA ILE A 224 19.32 16.32 6.77
C ILE A 224 20.08 17.59 6.36
N TRP A 225 21.34 17.69 6.74
CA TRP A 225 22.17 18.85 6.44
C TRP A 225 22.66 18.82 4.98
N ILE A 226 22.45 19.93 4.28
CA ILE A 226 22.86 20.14 2.90
C ILE A 226 23.87 21.28 2.86
N LYS A 227 25.02 21.02 2.25
CA LYS A 227 26.05 22.02 2.02
C LYS A 227 26.05 22.43 0.56
N GLU A 228 25.90 23.73 0.29
CA GLU A 228 26.00 24.35 -1.02
C GLU A 228 26.99 25.50 -1.00
N GLY A 229 28.21 25.29 -1.55
CA GLY A 229 29.32 26.23 -1.41
C GLY A 229 29.69 26.39 0.05
N ASP A 230 29.67 27.63 0.53
CA ASP A 230 29.98 27.98 1.95
C ASP A 230 28.74 27.97 2.85
N SER A 231 27.55 27.74 2.29
CA SER A 231 26.30 27.71 3.06
C SER A 231 25.92 26.29 3.44
N GLU A 232 25.36 26.14 4.64
CA GLU A 232 24.80 24.90 5.15
C GLU A 232 23.38 25.15 5.64
N TYR A 233 22.45 24.29 5.27
CA TYR A 233 21.04 24.38 5.70
C TYR A 233 20.44 23.00 5.96
N GLY A 234 19.50 22.95 6.93
CA GLY A 234 18.83 21.74 7.35
C GLY A 234 17.50 21.52 6.62
N ILE A 235 17.31 20.32 6.10
CA ILE A 235 16.04 19.87 5.51
C ILE A 235 15.31 18.99 6.50
N ASN A 236 14.08 19.35 6.86
CA ASN A 236 13.22 18.52 7.68
C ASN A 236 12.87 17.21 6.98
N TYR A 237 12.87 16.08 7.69
CA TYR A 237 12.37 14.80 7.19
C TYR A 237 10.89 14.82 6.82
N ALA A 238 10.13 15.65 7.51
CA ALA A 238 8.74 15.98 7.16
C ALA A 238 8.45 17.41 7.62
N SER A 239 7.77 18.20 6.78
CA SER A 239 7.52 19.64 7.01
C SER A 239 6.05 19.95 7.36
N GLY A 240 5.15 18.98 7.27
CA GLY A 240 3.75 19.19 7.59
C GLY A 240 2.99 17.89 7.87
N GLU A 241 2.00 17.97 8.76
CA GLU A 241 1.13 16.86 9.12
C GLU A 241 -0.35 17.27 9.05
N ASN A 242 -1.20 16.42 8.45
CA ASN A 242 -2.64 16.44 8.64
C ASN A 242 -3.09 15.14 9.30
N ILE A 243 -3.93 15.24 10.34
CA ILE A 243 -4.54 14.08 11.00
C ILE A 243 -6.06 14.15 10.93
N LEU A 244 -6.72 12.99 10.92
CA LEU A 244 -8.18 12.90 10.93
C LEU A 244 -8.62 11.56 11.51
N ASN A 245 -9.73 11.56 12.25
CA ASN A 245 -10.43 10.35 12.65
C ASN A 245 -11.88 10.34 12.14
N GLY A 246 -12.49 9.15 12.07
CA GLY A 246 -13.91 8.96 11.78
C GLY A 246 -14.30 8.98 10.30
N ALA A 247 -13.41 9.27 9.36
CA ALA A 247 -13.70 9.21 7.93
C ALA A 247 -13.64 7.78 7.41
N TYR A 248 -14.75 7.26 6.91
CA TYR A 248 -14.89 5.85 6.51
C TYR A 248 -14.51 5.55 5.06
N SER A 249 -14.04 6.55 4.33
CA SER A 249 -13.49 6.40 2.98
C SER A 249 -12.45 7.49 2.70
N TYR A 250 -11.58 7.24 1.72
CA TYR A 250 -10.61 8.25 1.28
C TYR A 250 -11.29 9.54 0.79
N LYS A 251 -12.43 9.41 0.10
CA LYS A 251 -13.20 10.57 -0.38
C LYS A 251 -13.73 11.41 0.77
N GLU A 252 -14.21 10.76 1.83
CA GLU A 252 -14.70 11.44 3.02
C GLU A 252 -13.56 12.13 3.76
N ALA A 253 -12.41 11.44 3.95
CA ALA A 253 -11.23 12.03 4.58
C ALA A 253 -10.76 13.29 3.83
N MET A 254 -10.58 13.17 2.53
CA MET A 254 -10.14 14.28 1.69
C MET A 254 -11.17 15.42 1.66
N LYS A 255 -12.48 15.13 1.67
CA LYS A 255 -13.54 16.15 1.76
C LYS A 255 -13.50 16.89 3.10
N GLN A 256 -13.25 16.19 4.21
CA GLN A 256 -13.14 16.81 5.53
C GLN A 256 -11.90 17.72 5.60
N TRP A 257 -10.74 17.25 5.17
CA TRP A 257 -9.55 18.08 5.07
C TRP A 257 -9.72 19.29 4.16
N LYS A 258 -10.41 19.14 3.00
CA LYS A 258 -10.68 20.26 2.09
C LYS A 258 -11.57 21.34 2.72
N ARG A 259 -12.45 20.98 3.65
CA ARG A 259 -13.35 21.93 4.34
C ARG A 259 -12.65 22.73 5.45
N SER A 260 -11.51 22.29 5.91
CA SER A 260 -10.70 22.97 6.90
C SER A 260 -9.60 23.76 6.20
N ASN A 261 -9.61 25.08 6.33
CA ASN A 261 -8.62 25.94 5.68
C ASN A 261 -7.20 25.55 6.05
N ALA A 262 -6.91 25.25 7.32
CA ALA A 262 -5.58 24.84 7.76
C ALA A 262 -5.14 23.53 7.08
N HIS A 263 -5.99 22.50 7.09
CA HIS A 263 -5.67 21.25 6.44
C HIS A 263 -5.56 21.37 4.92
N TYR A 264 -6.44 22.15 4.30
CA TYR A 264 -6.41 22.35 2.85
C TYR A 264 -5.17 23.12 2.40
N ASN A 265 -4.80 24.17 3.12
CA ASN A 265 -3.56 24.91 2.86
C ASN A 265 -2.33 23.98 2.95
N ASN A 266 -2.26 23.13 3.97
CA ASN A 266 -1.19 22.16 4.10
C ASN A 266 -1.20 21.13 2.97
N LEU A 267 -2.37 20.61 2.53
CA LEU A 267 -2.46 19.71 1.37
C LEU A 267 -1.95 20.35 0.07
N THR A 268 -2.10 21.66 -0.07
CA THR A 268 -1.85 22.39 -1.33
C THR A 268 -0.64 23.32 -1.27
N LEU A 269 0.12 23.30 -0.19
CA LEU A 269 1.29 24.17 0.00
C LEU A 269 2.32 23.94 -1.12
N LYS A 270 2.72 25.03 -1.80
CA LYS A 270 3.56 24.97 -3.01
C LYS A 270 4.93 24.37 -2.77
N SER A 271 5.52 24.59 -1.59
CA SER A 271 6.86 24.08 -1.23
C SER A 271 6.94 22.56 -1.16
N HIS A 272 5.82 21.87 -0.94
CA HIS A 272 5.85 20.41 -0.83
C HIS A 272 6.25 19.74 -2.14
N VAL A 273 7.21 18.82 -2.07
CA VAL A 273 7.77 18.04 -3.18
C VAL A 273 7.38 16.56 -3.07
N LYS A 274 7.39 16.04 -1.86
CA LYS A 274 7.07 14.65 -1.53
C LYS A 274 5.95 14.60 -0.49
N GLY A 275 5.27 13.46 -0.45
CA GLY A 275 4.30 13.21 0.60
C GLY A 275 3.76 11.79 0.57
N ALA A 276 3.00 11.46 1.60
CA ALA A 276 2.24 10.22 1.66
C ALA A 276 1.00 10.39 2.53
N ILE A 277 0.02 9.53 2.32
CA ILE A 277 -1.18 9.45 3.16
C ILE A 277 -1.34 8.00 3.60
N ALA A 278 -1.59 7.77 4.89
CA ALA A 278 -1.91 6.46 5.41
C ALA A 278 -3.28 6.43 6.09
N CYS A 279 -3.91 5.27 6.01
CA CYS A 279 -5.12 4.95 6.75
C CYS A 279 -4.89 3.74 7.64
N TYR A 280 -5.23 3.87 8.90
CA TYR A 280 -5.22 2.79 9.88
C TYR A 280 -6.62 2.61 10.46
N LYS A 281 -7.06 1.37 10.54
CA LYS A 281 -8.38 1.01 11.05
C LYS A 281 -8.24 0.27 12.36
N SER A 282 -8.80 0.80 13.42
CA SER A 282 -8.72 0.23 14.77
C SER A 282 -10.01 0.44 15.55
N LYS A 283 -10.38 -0.52 16.38
CA LYS A 283 -11.55 -0.48 17.29
C LYS A 283 -12.85 0.03 16.65
N GLY A 284 -12.94 -0.13 15.32
CA GLY A 284 -14.13 0.28 14.62
C GLY A 284 -14.03 1.65 13.96
N ASP A 285 -12.95 2.35 14.14
CA ASP A 285 -12.75 3.69 13.61
C ASP A 285 -11.58 3.75 12.61
N TYR A 286 -11.49 4.84 11.86
CA TYR A 286 -10.49 5.07 10.81
C TYR A 286 -9.68 6.29 11.18
N TYR A 287 -8.37 6.14 11.12
CA TYR A 287 -7.39 7.16 11.44
C TYR A 287 -6.56 7.44 10.19
N TRP A 288 -6.53 8.69 9.77
CA TRP A 288 -5.85 9.15 8.58
C TRP A 288 -4.73 10.10 8.96
N VAL A 289 -3.59 9.93 8.35
CA VAL A 289 -2.45 10.82 8.49
C VAL A 289 -1.91 11.12 7.10
N ALA A 290 -1.64 12.39 6.83
CA ALA A 290 -0.86 12.84 5.69
C ALA A 290 0.40 13.53 6.20
N LEU A 291 1.55 13.21 5.60
CA LEU A 291 2.83 13.87 5.83
C LEU A 291 3.39 14.38 4.52
N PHE A 292 4.11 15.49 4.60
CA PHE A 292 4.70 16.20 3.48
C PHE A 292 6.16 16.53 3.76
N ALA A 293 6.95 16.68 2.70
CA ALA A 293 8.33 17.17 2.76
C ALA A 293 8.57 18.14 1.62
N ASP A 294 9.37 19.18 1.89
CA ASP A 294 9.67 20.26 0.96
C ASP A 294 10.88 19.94 0.06
N ALA A 295 11.44 18.74 0.18
CA ALA A 295 12.51 18.22 -0.65
C ALA A 295 12.25 16.77 -1.09
N ASP A 296 13.06 16.25 -2.02
CA ASP A 296 13.07 14.83 -2.37
C ASP A 296 13.74 14.01 -1.26
N ILE A 297 13.01 13.86 -0.15
CA ILE A 297 13.45 13.19 1.08
C ILE A 297 13.94 11.76 0.81
N ASP A 298 13.33 11.03 -0.16
CA ASP A 298 13.74 9.67 -0.47
C ASP A 298 15.15 9.64 -1.06
N LYS A 299 15.48 10.62 -1.94
CA LYS A 299 16.79 10.77 -2.52
C LYS A 299 17.81 11.17 -1.45
N LEU A 300 17.48 12.17 -0.63
CA LEU A 300 18.37 12.66 0.42
C LEU A 300 18.69 11.58 1.45
N LEU A 301 17.72 10.77 1.86
CA LEU A 301 17.93 9.66 2.79
C LEU A 301 18.91 8.62 2.22
N GLU A 302 18.76 8.28 0.93
CA GLU A 302 19.66 7.32 0.28
C GLU A 302 21.08 7.88 0.09
N GLU A 303 21.23 9.17 -0.19
CA GLU A 303 22.52 9.81 -0.46
C GLU A 303 23.31 10.21 0.82
N LYS A 304 22.60 10.67 1.87
CA LYS A 304 23.19 11.27 3.05
C LYS A 304 23.10 10.42 4.32
N CYS A 305 22.08 9.55 4.40
CA CYS A 305 21.74 8.83 5.63
C CYS A 305 21.81 7.30 5.48
N LYS A 306 22.40 6.77 4.41
CA LYS A 306 22.53 5.32 4.21
C LYS A 306 23.39 4.71 5.31
N LYS A 307 22.90 3.57 5.89
CA LYS A 307 23.65 2.79 6.88
C LYS A 307 24.79 2.01 6.24
#